data_496a6b41df80481b53c07cf86c7fc0b9
#
_entry.id   496a6b41df80481b53c07cf86c7fc0b9
#
_cell.length_a   1.000
_cell.length_b   1.000
_cell.length_c   1.000
_cell.angle_alpha   90.00
_cell.angle_beta   90.00
_cell.angle_gamma   90.00
#
_symmetry.space_group_name_H-M   'P 1'
#
loop_
_entity.id
_entity.type
_entity.pdbx_description
1 polymer ?
#
loop_
_entity_poly.entity_id
_entity_poly.type
_entity_poly.pdbx_seq_one_letter_code
_entity_poly.pdbx_strand_id
1 'polypeptide(L)'
;MNTPSNRRKFLAATSAAIAATSLPGQALGRKDKQEIIDLHQHTNYSGRNDERLLRHQKAMGIKWTVLLPAGRKFGLGAICGGNKTVRRVVVKNPKNYVHFANEIADHPECIETIETYLKKGAVGIGEQKFRVDCDSKHIERIAELAQEYNVPVLMHFEHGNYNTGIERFNKVLEKFPKVNFIGHAQTWWGNIDKNHKQEVMYPKGKVTPSGISDRLLSDYPNMFGDMSAGSGQNALIRDEAHAVDFIKRHQDKLIYGSDCNDLIGRGPSC
;
A
#
# COMPACT_ATOMS: atom_id res chain seq x y z
N MET A 1 -32.38 4.75 -4.60
CA MET A 1 -31.62 6.00 -4.46
C MET A 1 -30.18 5.61 -4.11
N ASN A 2 -29.25 5.75 -5.07
CA ASN A 2 -27.85 5.36 -4.87
C ASN A 2 -27.15 6.42 -4.02
N THR A 3 -26.79 6.06 -2.79
CA THR A 3 -25.87 6.88 -2.00
C THR A 3 -24.53 7.01 -2.76
N PRO A 4 -23.91 8.19 -2.84
CA PRO A 4 -22.64 8.35 -3.50
C PRO A 4 -21.61 7.40 -2.87
N SER A 5 -21.00 6.59 -3.72
CA SER A 5 -20.06 5.53 -3.37
C SER A 5 -19.01 6.05 -2.38
N ASN A 6 -18.69 5.27 -1.34
CA ASN A 6 -17.58 5.52 -0.40
C ASN A 6 -16.25 5.82 -1.10
N ARG A 7 -16.08 5.32 -2.33
CA ARG A 7 -14.97 5.60 -3.23
C ARG A 7 -14.80 7.11 -3.51
N ARG A 8 -15.90 7.85 -3.81
CA ARG A 8 -15.81 9.31 -4.05
C ARG A 8 -15.41 10.07 -2.79
N LYS A 9 -15.90 9.65 -1.63
CA LYS A 9 -15.53 10.27 -0.34
C LYS A 9 -14.08 9.98 0.04
N PHE A 10 -13.60 8.76 -0.22
CA PHE A 10 -12.20 8.39 0.00
C PHE A 10 -11.27 9.16 -0.95
N LEU A 11 -11.56 9.19 -2.25
CA LEU A 11 -10.76 9.92 -3.24
C LEU A 11 -10.80 11.44 -2.99
N ALA A 12 -11.92 11.98 -2.54
CA ALA A 12 -12.00 13.40 -2.15
C ALA A 12 -11.17 13.71 -0.90
N ALA A 13 -11.12 12.80 0.07
CA ALA A 13 -10.28 12.96 1.27
C ALA A 13 -8.79 12.89 0.94
N THR A 14 -8.38 11.98 0.04
CA THR A 14 -7.00 11.89 -0.43
C THR A 14 -6.59 13.07 -1.31
N SER A 15 -7.49 13.55 -2.18
CA SER A 15 -7.23 14.75 -3.02
C SER A 15 -7.15 16.03 -2.21
N ALA A 16 -7.91 16.17 -1.13
CA ALA A 16 -7.84 17.33 -0.24
C ALA A 16 -6.53 17.37 0.58
N ALA A 17 -5.96 16.21 0.90
CA ALA A 17 -4.65 16.13 1.56
C ALA A 17 -3.49 16.59 0.64
N ILE A 18 -3.62 16.39 -0.68
CA ILE A 18 -2.61 16.79 -1.68
C ILE A 18 -2.68 18.29 -2.01
N ALA A 19 -3.84 18.94 -1.88
CA ALA A 19 -4.00 20.36 -2.24
C ALA A 19 -3.58 21.37 -1.14
N ALA A 20 -3.16 20.93 0.03
CA ALA A 20 -2.90 21.81 1.17
C ALA A 20 -1.44 22.30 1.31
N THR A 21 -0.54 22.04 0.38
CA THR A 21 0.91 22.27 0.57
C THR A 21 1.52 23.46 -0.19
N SER A 22 0.74 24.41 -0.73
CA SER A 22 1.32 25.53 -1.50
C SER A 22 1.14 26.92 -0.86
N LEU A 23 1.30 27.05 0.46
CA LEU A 23 1.45 28.38 1.08
C LEU A 23 2.64 28.42 2.05
N PRO A 24 3.60 29.35 1.87
CA PRO A 24 4.70 29.50 2.81
C PRO A 24 4.21 30.23 4.06
N GLY A 25 4.39 29.61 5.20
CA GLY A 25 4.55 30.25 6.49
C GLY A 25 3.32 30.87 7.13
N GLN A 26 2.52 30.05 7.80
CA GLN A 26 1.92 30.44 9.07
C GLN A 26 1.63 29.14 9.88
N ALA A 27 2.51 28.84 10.81
CA ALA A 27 2.23 27.89 11.88
C ALA A 27 1.19 28.52 12.84
N LEU A 28 -0.07 28.59 12.43
CA LEU A 28 -1.19 28.89 13.30
C LEU A 28 -1.76 27.59 13.81
N GLY A 29 -1.74 27.43 15.11
CA GLY A 29 -2.23 26.26 15.84
C GLY A 29 -3.63 25.83 15.42
N ARG A 30 -3.71 24.94 14.44
CA ARG A 30 -4.94 24.23 14.09
C ARG A 30 -5.16 23.16 15.15
N LYS A 31 -6.12 23.39 16.02
CA LYS A 31 -6.66 22.40 16.98
C LYS A 31 -7.46 21.28 16.30
N ASP A 32 -7.48 21.21 14.99
CA ASP A 32 -8.15 20.15 14.27
C ASP A 32 -7.26 18.89 14.33
N LYS A 33 -7.75 17.89 15.02
CA LYS A 33 -7.09 16.59 15.15
C LYS A 33 -6.87 16.02 13.74
N GLN A 34 -5.61 15.92 13.32
CA GLN A 34 -5.26 15.38 12.00
C GLN A 34 -5.84 13.97 11.85
N GLU A 35 -6.60 13.75 10.80
CA GLU A 35 -7.17 12.44 10.50
C GLU A 35 -6.08 11.52 9.95
N ILE A 36 -5.92 10.34 10.55
CA ILE A 36 -4.94 9.34 10.12
C ILE A 36 -5.65 8.31 9.24
N ILE A 37 -5.07 8.04 8.07
CA ILE A 37 -5.49 6.98 7.15
C ILE A 37 -4.45 5.87 7.20
N ASP A 38 -4.86 4.66 7.53
CA ASP A 38 -4.02 3.46 7.45
C ASP A 38 -4.29 2.74 6.12
N LEU A 39 -3.33 2.83 5.20
CA LEU A 39 -3.45 2.24 3.87
C LEU A 39 -3.36 0.71 3.89
N HIS A 40 -2.74 0.10 4.92
CA HIS A 40 -2.35 -1.30 4.88
C HIS A 40 -2.81 -2.06 6.12
N GLN A 41 -3.95 -2.74 5.99
CA GLN A 41 -4.46 -3.65 7.01
C GLN A 41 -5.14 -4.88 6.39
N HIS A 42 -5.15 -5.96 7.16
CA HIS A 42 -5.74 -7.23 6.75
C HIS A 42 -6.78 -7.72 7.75
N THR A 43 -7.83 -8.38 7.24
CA THR A 43 -8.75 -9.15 8.08
C THR A 43 -8.17 -10.53 8.39
N ASN A 44 -8.50 -11.11 9.54
CA ASN A 44 -8.01 -12.41 10.02
C ASN A 44 -6.47 -12.51 10.10
N TYR A 45 -5.78 -11.38 10.17
CA TYR A 45 -4.33 -11.35 10.15
C TYR A 45 -3.76 -12.12 11.33
N SER A 46 -3.01 -13.19 11.05
CA SER A 46 -2.46 -14.10 12.06
C SER A 46 -3.50 -14.58 13.08
N GLY A 47 -4.74 -14.78 12.67
CA GLY A 47 -5.84 -15.23 13.52
C GLY A 47 -6.58 -14.11 14.27
N ARG A 48 -6.23 -12.84 14.08
CA ARG A 48 -6.95 -11.71 14.66
C ARG A 48 -8.36 -11.60 14.06
N ASN A 49 -9.40 -11.65 14.90
CA ASN A 49 -10.78 -11.50 14.44
C ASN A 49 -11.16 -10.05 14.13
N ASP A 50 -12.29 -9.85 13.45
CA ASP A 50 -12.75 -8.53 13.01
C ASP A 50 -12.95 -7.57 14.19
N GLU A 51 -13.49 -8.02 15.32
CA GLU A 51 -13.73 -7.17 16.49
C GLU A 51 -12.41 -6.60 17.06
N ARG A 52 -11.37 -7.43 17.13
CA ARG A 52 -10.04 -7.00 17.59
C ARG A 52 -9.40 -6.04 16.60
N LEU A 53 -9.55 -6.27 15.29
CA LEU A 53 -9.11 -5.33 14.26
C LEU A 53 -9.78 -3.95 14.45
N LEU A 54 -11.10 -3.91 14.59
CA LEU A 54 -11.83 -2.65 14.78
C LEU A 54 -11.40 -1.91 16.05
N ARG A 55 -11.22 -2.64 17.16
CA ARG A 55 -10.73 -2.06 18.43
C ARG A 55 -9.29 -1.52 18.30
N HIS A 56 -8.42 -2.28 17.64
CA HIS A 56 -7.05 -1.87 17.37
C HIS A 56 -7.02 -0.54 16.58
N GLN A 57 -7.67 -0.46 15.45
CA GLN A 57 -7.70 0.74 14.61
C GLN A 57 -8.27 1.96 15.37
N LYS A 58 -9.30 1.75 16.17
CA LYS A 58 -9.84 2.80 17.05
C LYS A 58 -8.84 3.25 18.11
N ALA A 59 -8.14 2.32 18.76
CA ALA A 59 -7.13 2.61 19.79
C ALA A 59 -5.94 3.39 19.21
N MET A 60 -5.55 3.10 17.96
CA MET A 60 -4.50 3.80 17.22
C MET A 60 -4.96 5.18 16.68
N GLY A 61 -6.22 5.55 16.87
CA GLY A 61 -6.75 6.83 16.39
C GLY A 61 -6.95 6.90 14.88
N ILE A 62 -6.98 5.74 14.22
CA ILE A 62 -7.15 5.65 12.76
C ILE A 62 -8.57 6.07 12.38
N LYS A 63 -8.68 7.00 11.44
CA LYS A 63 -9.96 7.46 10.91
C LYS A 63 -10.45 6.59 9.76
N TRP A 64 -9.55 6.27 8.84
CA TRP A 64 -9.86 5.42 7.69
C TRP A 64 -8.86 4.27 7.60
N THR A 65 -9.37 3.10 7.31
CA THR A 65 -8.55 1.89 7.10
C THR A 65 -8.86 1.31 5.73
N VAL A 66 -7.81 1.04 4.96
CA VAL A 66 -7.88 0.25 3.74
C VAL A 66 -7.60 -1.20 4.09
N LEU A 67 -8.56 -2.07 3.80
CA LEU A 67 -8.41 -3.51 3.99
C LEU A 67 -7.94 -4.18 2.71
N LEU A 68 -6.79 -4.82 2.78
CA LEU A 68 -6.17 -5.53 1.68
C LEU A 68 -6.53 -7.01 1.76
N PRO A 69 -7.23 -7.58 0.77
CA PRO A 69 -7.54 -9.01 0.76
C PRO A 69 -6.35 -9.84 0.31
N ALA A 70 -6.20 -11.05 0.87
CA ALA A 70 -5.46 -12.09 0.21
C ALA A 70 -6.14 -12.46 -1.12
N GLY A 71 -5.39 -13.01 -2.05
CA GLY A 71 -5.97 -13.69 -3.19
C GLY A 71 -6.66 -14.99 -2.75
N ARG A 72 -6.54 -16.04 -3.53
CA ARG A 72 -6.99 -17.38 -3.14
C ARG A 72 -6.07 -17.98 -2.07
N LYS A 73 -6.31 -19.23 -1.73
CA LYS A 73 -5.69 -20.01 -0.64
C LYS A 73 -4.18 -19.80 -0.43
N PHE A 74 -3.43 -19.45 -1.46
CA PHE A 74 -1.97 -19.30 -1.39
C PHE A 74 -1.50 -17.88 -1.73
N GLY A 75 -2.39 -16.89 -1.67
CA GLY A 75 -2.10 -15.54 -2.13
C GLY A 75 -1.03 -14.83 -1.33
N LEU A 76 -1.20 -14.72 -0.02
CA LEU A 76 -0.23 -14.06 0.86
C LEU A 76 0.54 -15.07 1.70
N GLY A 77 1.78 -14.73 2.05
CA GLY A 77 2.60 -15.54 2.96
C GLY A 77 2.10 -15.52 4.41
N ALA A 78 1.15 -14.65 4.76
CA ALA A 78 0.50 -14.57 6.06
C ALA A 78 -0.94 -15.07 6.01
N ILE A 79 -1.44 -15.58 7.13
CA ILE A 79 -2.86 -15.95 7.26
C ILE A 79 -3.67 -14.66 7.32
N CYS A 80 -4.44 -14.37 6.28
CA CYS A 80 -5.36 -13.25 6.25
C CYS A 80 -6.59 -13.54 5.38
N GLY A 81 -7.60 -12.66 5.49
CA GLY A 81 -8.87 -12.84 4.80
C GLY A 81 -8.85 -12.42 3.35
N GLY A 82 -9.65 -13.07 2.51
CA GLY A 82 -9.82 -12.73 1.10
C GLY A 82 -10.90 -11.65 0.87
N ASN A 83 -11.18 -11.38 -0.41
CA ASN A 83 -12.15 -10.36 -0.85
C ASN A 83 -13.50 -10.39 -0.12
N LYS A 84 -14.06 -11.58 0.05
CA LYS A 84 -15.36 -11.74 0.75
C LYS A 84 -15.29 -11.25 2.20
N THR A 85 -14.18 -11.53 2.87
CA THR A 85 -13.97 -11.19 4.29
C THR A 85 -13.81 -9.69 4.47
N VAL A 86 -12.93 -9.04 3.69
CA VAL A 86 -12.72 -7.58 3.78
C VAL A 86 -14.00 -6.83 3.43
N ARG A 87 -14.72 -7.26 2.39
CA ARG A 87 -16.00 -6.65 2.02
C ARG A 87 -17.04 -6.75 3.13
N ARG A 88 -17.10 -7.88 3.85
CA ARG A 88 -18.01 -8.05 5.01
C ARG A 88 -17.76 -6.99 6.08
N VAL A 89 -16.51 -6.72 6.40
CA VAL A 89 -16.13 -5.68 7.38
C VAL A 89 -16.53 -4.30 6.88
N VAL A 90 -16.22 -3.97 5.63
CA VAL A 90 -16.54 -2.66 5.03
C VAL A 90 -18.05 -2.40 4.99
N VAL A 91 -18.85 -3.38 4.60
CA VAL A 91 -20.32 -3.23 4.55
C VAL A 91 -20.90 -2.94 5.94
N LYS A 92 -20.34 -3.54 7.00
CA LYS A 92 -20.74 -3.29 8.38
C LYS A 92 -20.21 -1.97 8.95
N ASN A 93 -19.10 -1.44 8.41
CA ASN A 93 -18.40 -0.28 8.94
C ASN A 93 -18.06 0.76 7.83
N PRO A 94 -19.02 1.22 7.03
CA PRO A 94 -18.77 1.98 5.81
C PRO A 94 -18.24 3.41 6.04
N LYS A 95 -18.20 3.87 7.29
CA LYS A 95 -17.74 5.23 7.65
C LYS A 95 -16.23 5.31 7.87
N ASN A 96 -15.58 4.16 8.11
CA ASN A 96 -14.18 4.13 8.52
C ASN A 96 -13.36 3.10 7.73
N TYR A 97 -14.00 2.27 6.91
CA TYR A 97 -13.33 1.19 6.19
C TYR A 97 -13.66 1.21 4.71
N VAL A 98 -12.63 1.01 3.91
CA VAL A 98 -12.71 0.69 2.48
C VAL A 98 -11.87 -0.54 2.21
N HIS A 99 -11.95 -1.13 1.03
CA HIS A 99 -11.12 -2.27 0.70
C HIS A 99 -10.57 -2.21 -0.72
N PHE A 100 -9.48 -2.88 -0.94
CA PHE A 100 -8.97 -3.24 -2.25
C PHE A 100 -9.61 -4.57 -2.70
N ALA A 101 -9.36 -4.92 -3.95
CA ALA A 101 -9.66 -6.22 -4.52
C ALA A 101 -8.35 -6.94 -4.88
N ASN A 102 -8.30 -8.25 -4.76
CA ASN A 102 -7.08 -8.98 -5.07
C ASN A 102 -7.38 -10.41 -5.52
N GLU A 103 -6.52 -10.97 -6.37
CA GLU A 103 -6.48 -12.39 -6.72
C GLU A 103 -5.08 -12.74 -7.21
N ILE A 104 -4.74 -14.03 -7.21
CA ILE A 104 -3.45 -14.56 -7.68
C ILE A 104 -3.23 -14.14 -9.13
N ALA A 105 -2.16 -13.39 -9.40
CA ALA A 105 -1.94 -12.68 -10.65
C ALA A 105 -1.96 -13.55 -11.91
N ASP A 106 -1.41 -14.76 -11.84
CA ASP A 106 -1.36 -15.74 -12.94
C ASP A 106 -2.55 -16.71 -12.97
N HIS A 107 -3.52 -16.56 -12.03
CA HIS A 107 -4.73 -17.38 -12.03
C HIS A 107 -5.65 -17.01 -13.20
N PRO A 108 -6.27 -17.98 -13.91
CA PRO A 108 -7.18 -17.70 -15.04
C PRO A 108 -8.33 -16.74 -14.70
N GLU A 109 -8.89 -16.85 -13.49
CA GLU A 109 -10.01 -16.01 -13.02
C GLU A 109 -9.56 -14.70 -12.32
N CYS A 110 -8.28 -14.35 -12.40
CA CYS A 110 -7.73 -13.19 -11.67
C CYS A 110 -8.50 -11.89 -11.99
N ILE A 111 -8.57 -11.56 -13.26
CA ILE A 111 -9.18 -10.32 -13.76
C ILE A 111 -10.68 -10.28 -13.44
N GLU A 112 -11.41 -11.34 -13.70
CA GLU A 112 -12.85 -11.42 -13.42
C GLU A 112 -13.14 -11.28 -11.92
N THR A 113 -12.33 -11.93 -11.08
CA THR A 113 -12.47 -11.85 -9.62
C THR A 113 -12.22 -10.41 -9.13
N ILE A 114 -11.11 -9.79 -9.53
CA ILE A 114 -10.78 -8.43 -9.14
C ILE A 114 -11.87 -7.46 -9.61
N GLU A 115 -12.28 -7.55 -10.87
CA GLU A 115 -13.32 -6.71 -11.47
C GLU A 115 -14.65 -6.83 -10.71
N THR A 116 -15.03 -8.05 -10.33
CA THR A 116 -16.22 -8.31 -9.53
C THR A 116 -16.22 -7.49 -8.23
N TYR A 117 -15.10 -7.36 -7.56
CA TYR A 117 -15.01 -6.60 -6.31
C TYR A 117 -14.81 -5.11 -6.53
N LEU A 118 -14.21 -4.69 -7.64
CA LEU A 118 -14.20 -3.28 -8.07
C LEU A 118 -15.63 -2.79 -8.33
N LYS A 119 -16.45 -3.56 -9.04
CA LYS A 119 -17.89 -3.29 -9.23
C LYS A 119 -18.67 -3.24 -7.91
N LYS A 120 -18.22 -3.96 -6.88
CA LYS A 120 -18.78 -3.95 -5.52
C LYS A 120 -18.21 -2.85 -4.62
N GLY A 121 -17.39 -1.93 -5.14
CA GLY A 121 -16.90 -0.75 -4.44
C GLY A 121 -15.49 -0.85 -3.87
N ALA A 122 -14.67 -1.81 -4.30
CA ALA A 122 -13.25 -1.78 -4.02
C ALA A 122 -12.62 -0.52 -4.62
N VAL A 123 -11.65 0.07 -3.90
CA VAL A 123 -11.03 1.37 -4.25
C VAL A 123 -9.59 1.24 -4.75
N GLY A 124 -9.09 0.02 -4.91
CA GLY A 124 -7.75 -0.30 -5.38
C GLY A 124 -7.59 -1.79 -5.63
N ILE A 125 -6.43 -2.19 -6.12
CA ILE A 125 -6.04 -3.58 -6.36
C ILE A 125 -4.80 -3.90 -5.52
N GLY A 126 -4.80 -5.02 -4.80
CA GLY A 126 -3.66 -5.48 -3.98
C GLY A 126 -4.10 -5.96 -2.58
N GLU A 127 -3.18 -6.41 -1.81
CA GLU A 127 -1.73 -6.44 -1.97
C GLU A 127 -1.34 -7.50 -3.01
N GLN A 128 -0.73 -7.09 -4.13
CA GLN A 128 -0.20 -8.02 -5.12
C GLN A 128 1.07 -8.67 -4.58
N LYS A 129 0.93 -9.85 -3.99
CA LYS A 129 2.01 -10.64 -3.37
C LYS A 129 2.04 -12.04 -3.96
N PHE A 130 2.48 -12.14 -5.22
CA PHE A 130 2.44 -13.37 -5.98
C PHE A 130 3.77 -13.64 -6.69
N ARG A 131 4.03 -14.92 -7.00
CA ARG A 131 5.26 -15.40 -7.62
C ARG A 131 5.27 -15.16 -9.12
N VAL A 132 5.30 -13.90 -9.50
CA VAL A 132 5.42 -13.44 -10.89
C VAL A 132 6.48 -12.36 -10.98
N ASP A 133 6.99 -12.05 -12.15
CA ASP A 133 7.83 -10.87 -12.34
C ASP A 133 6.97 -9.61 -12.32
N CYS A 134 7.53 -8.52 -11.77
CA CYS A 134 6.83 -7.25 -11.63
C CYS A 134 6.44 -6.59 -12.96
N ASP A 135 7.11 -6.96 -14.05
CA ASP A 135 6.85 -6.55 -15.43
C ASP A 135 6.22 -7.66 -16.30
N SER A 136 5.64 -8.70 -15.67
CA SER A 136 4.97 -9.78 -16.37
C SER A 136 3.66 -9.34 -17.02
N LYS A 137 3.24 -10.07 -18.07
CA LYS A 137 1.92 -9.88 -18.69
C LYS A 137 0.74 -9.98 -17.70
N HIS A 138 0.93 -10.67 -16.57
CA HIS A 138 -0.09 -10.80 -15.54
C HIS A 138 -0.27 -9.48 -14.78
N ILE A 139 0.83 -8.82 -14.44
CA ILE A 139 0.82 -7.48 -13.81
C ILE A 139 0.31 -6.43 -14.80
N GLU A 140 0.70 -6.52 -16.08
CA GLU A 140 0.18 -5.61 -17.11
C GLU A 140 -1.35 -5.69 -17.23
N ARG A 141 -1.94 -6.89 -17.25
CA ARG A 141 -3.41 -7.06 -17.28
C ARG A 141 -4.09 -6.48 -16.04
N ILE A 142 -3.46 -6.58 -14.87
CA ILE A 142 -3.94 -5.94 -13.64
C ILE A 142 -3.87 -4.41 -13.77
N ALA A 143 -2.80 -3.89 -14.37
CA ALA A 143 -2.64 -2.45 -14.62
C ALA A 143 -3.67 -1.93 -15.64
N GLU A 144 -3.98 -2.68 -16.70
CA GLU A 144 -5.06 -2.37 -17.65
C GLU A 144 -6.39 -2.23 -16.93
N LEU A 145 -6.74 -3.19 -16.07
CA LEU A 145 -7.96 -3.14 -15.27
C LEU A 145 -7.96 -1.97 -14.28
N ALA A 146 -6.82 -1.71 -13.64
CA ALA A 146 -6.65 -0.58 -12.72
C ALA A 146 -6.86 0.76 -13.45
N GLN A 147 -6.36 0.89 -14.67
CA GLN A 147 -6.56 2.08 -15.51
C GLN A 147 -8.04 2.25 -15.88
N GLU A 148 -8.73 1.19 -16.29
CA GLU A 148 -10.16 1.21 -16.63
C GLU A 148 -11.01 1.70 -15.44
N TYR A 149 -10.73 1.19 -14.25
CA TYR A 149 -11.46 1.55 -13.04
C TYR A 149 -10.92 2.79 -12.33
N ASN A 150 -9.84 3.40 -12.82
CA ASN A 150 -9.14 4.52 -12.20
C ASN A 150 -8.84 4.28 -10.71
N VAL A 151 -8.11 3.21 -10.42
CA VAL A 151 -7.74 2.78 -9.07
C VAL A 151 -6.24 2.49 -8.98
N PRO A 152 -5.60 2.64 -7.80
CA PRO A 152 -4.20 2.29 -7.61
C PRO A 152 -3.98 0.77 -7.53
N VAL A 153 -2.71 0.37 -7.73
CA VAL A 153 -2.22 -1.00 -7.52
C VAL A 153 -1.12 -1.00 -6.45
N LEU A 154 -1.30 -1.78 -5.39
CA LEU A 154 -0.28 -1.97 -4.35
C LEU A 154 0.50 -3.25 -4.64
N MET A 155 1.84 -3.10 -4.74
CA MET A 155 2.80 -4.13 -5.16
C MET A 155 3.72 -4.51 -4.00
N HIS A 156 3.73 -5.79 -3.63
CA HIS A 156 4.68 -6.35 -2.68
C HIS A 156 5.94 -6.83 -3.41
N PHE A 157 7.06 -6.15 -3.25
CA PHE A 157 8.34 -6.54 -3.87
C PHE A 157 9.19 -7.34 -2.88
N GLU A 158 9.47 -8.59 -3.22
CA GLU A 158 10.33 -9.47 -2.42
C GLU A 158 11.25 -10.30 -3.33
N HIS A 159 12.55 -10.06 -3.22
CA HIS A 159 13.55 -10.72 -4.04
C HIS A 159 13.45 -12.25 -3.94
N GLY A 160 13.48 -12.91 -5.09
CA GLY A 160 13.39 -14.36 -5.20
C GLY A 160 12.00 -14.96 -4.90
N ASN A 161 11.03 -14.15 -4.47
CA ASN A 161 9.69 -14.62 -4.10
C ASN A 161 8.55 -13.94 -4.85
N TYR A 162 8.35 -12.64 -4.66
CA TYR A 162 7.14 -11.94 -5.11
C TYR A 162 7.48 -10.70 -5.93
N ASN A 163 6.79 -10.54 -7.05
CA ASN A 163 6.96 -9.43 -7.99
C ASN A 163 8.44 -9.11 -8.24
N THR A 164 9.19 -10.14 -8.64
CA THR A 164 10.64 -10.06 -8.82
C THR A 164 11.01 -9.12 -9.97
N GLY A 165 12.27 -8.59 -9.94
CA GLY A 165 12.77 -7.74 -11.02
C GLY A 165 12.42 -6.27 -10.88
N ILE A 166 12.46 -5.72 -9.66
CA ILE A 166 12.15 -4.31 -9.38
C ILE A 166 12.95 -3.34 -10.26
N GLU A 167 14.13 -3.72 -10.71
CA GLU A 167 15.00 -2.94 -11.61
C GLU A 167 14.36 -2.70 -13.00
N ARG A 168 13.31 -3.45 -13.35
CA ARG A 168 12.58 -3.34 -14.61
C ARG A 168 11.20 -2.67 -14.46
N PHE A 169 10.81 -2.33 -13.21
CA PHE A 169 9.46 -1.84 -12.93
C PHE A 169 9.17 -0.48 -13.57
N ASN A 170 10.20 0.31 -13.88
CA ASN A 170 10.05 1.54 -14.66
C ASN A 170 9.29 1.33 -15.97
N LYS A 171 9.46 0.18 -16.65
CA LYS A 171 8.74 -0.15 -17.89
C LYS A 171 7.23 -0.19 -17.69
N VAL A 172 6.78 -0.70 -16.55
CA VAL A 172 5.35 -0.74 -16.18
C VAL A 172 4.82 0.66 -15.90
N LEU A 173 5.59 1.48 -15.18
CA LEU A 173 5.23 2.87 -14.89
C LEU A 173 5.09 3.71 -16.18
N GLU A 174 6.00 3.52 -17.12
CA GLU A 174 6.02 4.19 -18.44
C GLU A 174 4.85 3.71 -19.30
N LYS A 175 4.55 2.42 -19.29
CA LYS A 175 3.45 1.82 -20.07
C LYS A 175 2.07 2.23 -19.55
N PHE A 176 1.93 2.42 -18.23
CA PHE A 176 0.66 2.76 -17.56
C PHE A 176 0.74 4.08 -16.77
N PRO A 177 1.00 5.22 -17.41
CA PRO A 177 1.25 6.50 -16.73
C PRO A 177 0.01 7.04 -15.97
N LYS A 178 -1.17 6.51 -16.23
CA LYS A 178 -2.42 6.88 -15.55
C LYS A 178 -2.75 6.00 -14.34
N VAL A 179 -1.98 4.94 -14.10
CA VAL A 179 -2.17 4.05 -12.95
C VAL A 179 -1.18 4.42 -11.87
N ASN A 180 -1.66 4.73 -10.68
CA ASN A 180 -0.81 4.92 -9.51
C ASN A 180 -0.41 3.55 -8.95
N PHE A 181 0.90 3.33 -8.83
CA PHE A 181 1.46 2.14 -8.20
C PHE A 181 2.00 2.50 -6.82
N ILE A 182 1.84 1.58 -5.87
CA ILE A 182 2.30 1.77 -4.49
C ILE A 182 3.27 0.64 -4.17
N GLY A 183 4.54 0.97 -3.96
CA GLY A 183 5.59 0.01 -3.63
C GLY A 183 5.62 -0.30 -2.15
N HIS A 184 5.78 -1.57 -1.83
CA HIS A 184 5.79 -2.10 -0.47
C HIS A 184 6.78 -3.25 -0.32
N ALA A 185 7.16 -3.55 0.92
CA ALA A 185 7.93 -4.69 1.39
C ALA A 185 9.46 -4.57 1.26
N GLN A 186 10.14 -5.70 1.48
CA GLN A 186 11.58 -5.72 1.79
C GLN A 186 12.44 -5.23 0.64
N THR A 187 12.19 -5.72 -0.56
CA THR A 187 12.96 -5.31 -1.75
C THR A 187 12.68 -3.85 -2.11
N TRP A 188 11.44 -3.39 -1.99
CA TRP A 188 11.11 -1.98 -2.17
C TRP A 188 11.93 -1.11 -1.21
N TRP A 189 11.86 -1.38 0.09
CA TRP A 189 12.51 -0.58 1.11
C TRP A 189 14.03 -0.78 1.20
N GLY A 190 14.55 -1.95 0.82
CA GLY A 190 15.98 -2.17 0.68
C GLY A 190 16.61 -1.28 -0.39
N ASN A 191 15.89 -1.11 -1.51
CA ASN A 191 16.33 -0.38 -2.70
C ASN A 191 16.22 1.16 -2.61
N ILE A 192 15.96 1.75 -1.44
CA ILE A 192 16.28 3.18 -1.20
C ILE A 192 17.78 3.41 -1.23
N ASP A 193 18.59 2.36 -0.97
CA ASP A 193 20.02 2.35 -0.96
C ASP A 193 20.58 1.91 -2.32
N LYS A 194 21.43 2.73 -2.93
CA LYS A 194 22.08 2.43 -4.22
C LYS A 194 22.95 1.17 -4.16
N ASN A 195 23.50 0.88 -2.99
CA ASN A 195 24.40 -0.27 -2.75
C ASN A 195 23.68 -1.49 -2.16
N HIS A 196 22.34 -1.50 -2.21
CA HIS A 196 21.54 -2.61 -1.67
C HIS A 196 21.90 -3.94 -2.35
N LYS A 197 22.08 -4.96 -1.51
CA LYS A 197 22.22 -6.36 -1.96
C LYS A 197 20.86 -7.03 -1.85
N GLN A 198 20.33 -7.50 -2.97
CA GLN A 198 18.94 -7.97 -3.07
C GLN A 198 18.59 -9.12 -2.11
N GLU A 199 19.59 -9.93 -1.75
CA GLU A 199 19.42 -11.06 -0.81
C GLU A 199 19.23 -10.61 0.64
N VAL A 200 19.53 -9.33 0.96
CA VAL A 200 19.47 -8.79 2.32
C VAL A 200 18.12 -8.15 2.57
N MET A 201 17.20 -8.89 3.17
CA MET A 201 15.80 -8.45 3.38
C MET A 201 15.67 -7.24 4.33
N TYR A 202 16.53 -7.15 5.33
CA TYR A 202 16.54 -6.08 6.33
C TYR A 202 17.96 -5.52 6.49
N PRO A 203 18.41 -4.69 5.54
CA PRO A 203 19.76 -4.14 5.55
C PRO A 203 19.95 -3.22 6.75
N LYS A 204 21.19 -3.18 7.26
CA LYS A 204 21.61 -2.34 8.39
C LYS A 204 22.62 -1.30 7.95
N GLY A 205 22.81 -0.26 8.78
CA GLY A 205 23.82 0.78 8.57
C GLY A 205 23.41 1.84 7.59
N LYS A 206 24.38 2.63 7.14
CA LYS A 206 24.17 3.81 6.32
C LYS A 206 23.55 3.50 4.94
N VAL A 207 22.79 4.44 4.46
CA VAL A 207 22.13 4.41 3.15
C VAL A 207 22.91 5.29 2.18
N THR A 208 23.29 4.75 1.03
CA THR A 208 23.76 5.54 -0.10
C THR A 208 22.55 5.96 -0.93
N PRO A 209 22.22 7.27 -1.04
CA PRO A 209 21.04 7.76 -1.78
C PRO A 209 20.99 7.32 -3.25
N SER A 210 19.85 7.49 -3.88
CA SER A 210 19.60 7.18 -5.29
C SER A 210 19.57 5.67 -5.61
N GLY A 211 19.09 4.87 -4.69
CA GLY A 211 18.70 3.48 -4.97
C GLY A 211 17.54 3.39 -5.94
N ILE A 212 17.13 2.19 -6.31
CA ILE A 212 16.08 1.99 -7.33
C ILE A 212 14.76 2.63 -6.87
N SER A 213 14.30 2.35 -5.67
CA SER A 213 13.02 2.88 -5.15
C SER A 213 13.06 4.40 -4.98
N ASP A 214 14.20 4.97 -4.56
CA ASP A 214 14.40 6.41 -4.47
C ASP A 214 14.25 7.08 -5.84
N ARG A 215 14.85 6.49 -6.89
CA ARG A 215 14.70 6.99 -8.27
C ARG A 215 13.28 6.80 -8.79
N LEU A 216 12.66 5.64 -8.57
CA LEU A 216 11.27 5.41 -9.00
C LEU A 216 10.31 6.44 -8.40
N LEU A 217 10.48 6.80 -7.13
CA LEU A 217 9.71 7.87 -6.50
C LEU A 217 10.02 9.26 -7.09
N SER A 218 11.29 9.53 -7.43
CA SER A 218 11.71 10.82 -7.99
C SER A 218 11.24 11.02 -9.43
N ASP A 219 11.40 10.01 -10.26
CA ASP A 219 11.32 10.13 -11.72
C ASP A 219 9.90 9.88 -12.25
N TYR A 220 9.06 9.13 -11.52
CA TYR A 220 7.74 8.73 -11.99
C TYR A 220 6.61 9.33 -11.13
N PRO A 221 5.75 10.19 -11.69
CA PRO A 221 4.65 10.84 -10.94
C PRO A 221 3.62 9.84 -10.42
N ASN A 222 3.51 8.67 -11.04
CA ASN A 222 2.57 7.61 -10.72
C ASN A 222 3.16 6.52 -9.80
N MET A 223 4.34 6.76 -9.19
CA MET A 223 4.92 5.86 -8.18
C MET A 223 4.82 6.45 -6.78
N PHE A 224 4.35 5.63 -5.84
CA PHE A 224 4.16 5.95 -4.42
C PHE A 224 4.82 4.88 -3.54
N GLY A 225 5.02 5.16 -2.25
CA GLY A 225 5.60 4.23 -1.28
C GLY A 225 4.70 4.04 -0.07
N ASP A 226 4.42 2.79 0.28
CA ASP A 226 3.72 2.39 1.50
C ASP A 226 4.75 2.15 2.61
N MET A 227 4.72 2.96 3.66
CA MET A 227 5.70 2.94 4.77
C MET A 227 5.47 1.81 5.78
N SER A 228 4.55 0.91 5.51
CA SER A 228 4.10 -0.13 6.45
C SER A 228 5.13 -1.22 6.73
N ALA A 229 4.81 -2.03 7.73
CA ALA A 229 5.56 -3.21 8.18
C ALA A 229 6.96 -2.94 8.73
N GLY A 230 7.60 -4.00 9.22
CA GLY A 230 8.99 -3.94 9.68
C GLY A 230 10.02 -3.56 8.63
N SER A 231 9.70 -3.74 7.33
CA SER A 231 10.59 -3.34 6.22
C SER A 231 10.64 -1.82 6.06
N GLY A 232 9.50 -1.14 6.11
CA GLY A 232 9.43 0.33 6.10
C GLY A 232 10.09 0.92 7.34
N GLN A 233 9.76 0.39 8.52
CA GLN A 233 10.37 0.80 9.77
C GLN A 233 11.90 0.65 9.72
N ASN A 234 12.42 -0.52 9.33
CA ASN A 234 13.86 -0.77 9.23
C ASN A 234 14.56 0.21 8.29
N ALA A 235 13.95 0.50 7.14
CA ALA A 235 14.52 1.42 6.16
C ALA A 235 14.70 2.83 6.73
N LEU A 236 13.74 3.30 7.50
CA LEU A 236 13.73 4.67 8.04
C LEU A 236 14.58 4.81 9.30
N ILE A 237 14.64 3.79 10.17
CA ILE A 237 15.38 3.91 11.44
C ILE A 237 16.86 3.56 11.33
N ARG A 238 17.30 2.81 10.28
CA ARG A 238 18.70 2.38 10.14
C ARG A 238 19.67 3.52 9.84
N ASP A 239 19.18 4.63 9.29
CA ASP A 239 19.94 5.86 9.01
C ASP A 239 19.01 7.07 9.09
N GLU A 240 18.85 7.65 10.29
CA GLU A 240 17.93 8.75 10.55
C GLU A 240 18.23 9.99 9.69
N ALA A 241 19.49 10.33 9.46
CA ALA A 241 19.86 11.47 8.64
C ALA A 241 19.38 11.30 7.20
N HIS A 242 19.58 10.12 6.62
CA HIS A 242 19.03 9.78 5.30
C HIS A 242 17.50 9.78 5.32
N ALA A 243 16.87 9.21 6.36
CA ALA A 243 15.40 9.13 6.44
C ALA A 243 14.74 10.52 6.43
N VAL A 244 15.31 11.49 7.16
CA VAL A 244 14.82 12.88 7.17
C VAL A 244 14.85 13.49 5.75
N ASP A 245 15.96 13.33 5.03
CA ASP A 245 16.08 13.87 3.68
C ASP A 245 15.21 13.12 2.67
N PHE A 246 15.10 11.79 2.80
CA PHE A 246 14.24 10.95 1.98
C PHE A 246 12.75 11.34 2.14
N ILE A 247 12.28 11.46 3.39
CA ILE A 247 10.90 11.86 3.68
C ILE A 247 10.62 13.27 3.13
N LYS A 248 11.53 14.24 3.34
CA LYS A 248 11.35 15.59 2.78
C LYS A 248 11.23 15.61 1.26
N ARG A 249 12.00 14.80 0.56
CA ARG A 249 11.96 14.72 -0.91
C ARG A 249 10.70 14.04 -1.44
N HIS A 250 10.17 13.07 -0.69
CA HIS A 250 9.08 12.21 -1.15
C HIS A 250 7.79 12.33 -0.34
N GLN A 251 7.66 13.34 0.53
CA GLN A 251 6.52 13.49 1.46
C GLN A 251 5.14 13.41 0.76
N ASP A 252 5.05 13.88 -0.49
CA ASP A 252 3.80 13.87 -1.26
C ASP A 252 3.50 12.50 -1.92
N LYS A 253 4.40 11.53 -1.76
CA LYS A 253 4.31 10.19 -2.36
C LYS A 253 4.43 9.07 -1.33
N LEU A 254 4.75 9.39 -0.08
CA LEU A 254 4.83 8.41 1.00
C LEU A 254 3.49 8.34 1.72
N ILE A 255 3.00 7.12 1.90
CA ILE A 255 1.68 6.86 2.47
C ILE A 255 1.86 6.04 3.75
N TYR A 256 1.21 6.46 4.82
CA TYR A 256 1.19 5.70 6.05
C TYR A 256 0.36 4.42 5.88
N GLY A 257 0.95 3.29 6.28
CA GLY A 257 0.30 2.02 6.47
C GLY A 257 0.92 1.33 7.69
N SER A 258 0.15 0.55 8.41
CA SER A 258 0.69 -0.17 9.57
C SER A 258 1.14 -1.59 9.22
N ASP A 259 0.37 -2.32 8.42
CA ASP A 259 0.51 -3.77 8.22
C ASP A 259 0.64 -4.53 9.56
N CYS A 260 -0.02 -3.98 10.58
CA CYS A 260 0.08 -4.48 11.93
C CYS A 260 -0.81 -5.71 12.13
N ASN A 261 -0.21 -6.81 12.57
CA ASN A 261 -0.92 -8.03 12.94
C ASN A 261 -1.13 -8.20 14.46
N ASP A 262 -0.70 -7.22 15.25
CA ASP A 262 -0.83 -7.27 16.70
C ASP A 262 -2.29 -7.19 17.15
N LEU A 263 -2.55 -7.87 18.25
CA LEU A 263 -3.88 -7.93 18.85
C LEU A 263 -4.25 -6.64 19.61
N ILE A 264 -3.28 -5.89 20.09
CA ILE A 264 -3.44 -4.75 21.00
C ILE A 264 -2.70 -3.48 20.60
N GLY A 265 -2.08 -3.44 19.42
CA GLY A 265 -1.37 -2.25 18.93
C GLY A 265 -0.05 -1.94 19.63
N ARG A 266 0.63 -2.95 20.16
CA ARG A 266 1.93 -2.82 20.83
C ARG A 266 3.07 -3.54 20.10
N GLY A 267 2.80 -4.10 18.95
CA GLY A 267 3.83 -4.73 18.13
C GLY A 267 4.80 -3.71 17.52
N PRO A 268 6.00 -4.14 17.17
CA PRO A 268 7.05 -3.24 16.66
C PRO A 268 6.68 -2.55 15.34
N SER A 269 5.71 -3.08 14.61
CA SER A 269 5.21 -2.49 13.36
C SER A 269 3.92 -1.68 13.52
N CYS A 270 3.47 -1.53 14.73
CA CYS A 270 2.29 -0.73 15.07
C CYS A 270 2.72 0.60 15.67
#